data_6757f020074b3db2d370871d09a3e155
#
_entry.id   6757f020074b3db2d370871d09a3e155
#
_cell.length_a   1.000
_cell.length_b   1.000
_cell.length_c   1.000
_cell.angle_alpha   90.00
_cell.angle_beta   90.00
_cell.angle_gamma   90.00
#
_symmetry.space_group_name_H-M   'P 1'
#
loop_
_entity.id
_entity.type
_entity.pdbx_description
1 polymer ?
#
loop_
_entity_poly.entity_id
_entity_poly.type
_entity_poly.pdbx_seq_one_letter_code
_entity_poly.pdbx_strand_id
1 'polypeptide(L)'
;MYKIIAGDWKQLEKDAKYIREQVFIQEQGIAPEDEWDDFDATAVHFMVYDKEQPIATARLLPQHSVGRVAVLMPYRKQGIGKILMQHIIDYARRHKLPYLKLSAQTYVTAFYEALGFH
;
A
#
# COMPACT_ATOMS: atom_id res chain seq x y z
N MET A 1 16.45 -6.76 7.29
CA MET A 1 15.64 -7.36 6.22
C MET A 1 14.16 -7.10 6.48
N TYR A 2 13.40 -6.82 5.44
CA TYR A 2 11.99 -6.50 5.58
C TYR A 2 11.14 -7.71 5.28
N LYS A 3 10.03 -7.84 6.03
CA LYS A 3 9.04 -8.88 5.80
C LYS A 3 7.82 -8.23 5.16
N ILE A 4 7.31 -8.83 4.08
CA ILE A 4 6.14 -8.34 3.38
C ILE A 4 5.07 -9.41 3.40
N ILE A 5 3.86 -9.06 3.83
CA ILE A 5 2.73 -9.99 3.87
C ILE A 5 1.52 -9.38 3.17
N ALA A 6 0.68 -10.25 2.64
CA ALA A 6 -0.63 -9.89 2.10
C ALA A 6 -1.71 -10.57 2.93
N GLY A 7 -2.82 -9.89 3.15
CA GLY A 7 -3.90 -10.43 3.95
C GLY A 7 -5.17 -9.60 3.83
N ASP A 8 -6.22 -10.04 4.52
CA ASP A 8 -7.48 -9.32 4.52
C ASP A 8 -7.50 -8.23 5.60
N TRP A 9 -8.57 -7.40 5.56
CA TRP A 9 -8.71 -6.30 6.51
C TRP A 9 -8.76 -6.78 7.95
N LYS A 10 -9.51 -7.84 8.21
CA LYS A 10 -9.64 -8.40 9.55
C LYS A 10 -8.28 -8.78 10.13
N GLN A 11 -7.41 -9.33 9.28
CA GLN A 11 -6.08 -9.76 9.70
C GLN A 11 -5.12 -8.59 9.93
N LEU A 12 -5.16 -7.59 9.06
CA LEU A 12 -4.14 -6.53 9.02
C LEU A 12 -4.64 -5.15 9.44
N GLU A 13 -5.90 -5.03 9.83
CA GLU A 13 -6.52 -3.73 10.13
C GLU A 13 -5.70 -2.88 11.10
N LYS A 14 -5.27 -3.45 12.20
CA LYS A 14 -4.57 -2.70 13.25
C LYS A 14 -3.31 -2.03 12.71
N ASP A 15 -2.49 -2.80 12.00
CA ASP A 15 -1.20 -2.30 11.51
C ASP A 15 -1.38 -1.37 10.30
N ALA A 16 -2.32 -1.68 9.43
CA ALA A 16 -2.63 -0.81 8.28
C ALA A 16 -3.17 0.54 8.74
N LYS A 17 -4.07 0.55 9.71
CA LYS A 17 -4.59 1.79 10.27
C LYS A 17 -3.50 2.64 10.91
N TYR A 18 -2.58 2.01 11.64
CA TYR A 18 -1.47 2.72 12.24
C TYR A 18 -0.66 3.49 11.19
N ILE A 19 -0.25 2.81 10.12
CA ILE A 19 0.55 3.44 9.05
C ILE A 19 -0.26 4.56 8.37
N ARG A 20 -1.51 4.29 8.02
CA ARG A 20 -2.34 5.23 7.27
C ARG A 20 -2.67 6.46 8.13
N GLU A 21 -2.88 6.28 9.42
CA GLU A 21 -3.09 7.41 10.32
C GLU A 21 -1.86 8.29 10.37
N GLN A 22 -0.67 7.72 10.53
CA GLN A 22 0.57 8.48 10.58
C GLN A 22 0.83 9.26 9.29
N VAL A 23 0.62 8.63 8.14
CA VAL A 23 0.96 9.25 6.85
C VAL A 23 -0.15 10.17 6.35
N PHE A 24 -1.39 9.67 6.28
CA PHE A 24 -2.46 10.43 5.61
C PHE A 24 -3.13 11.43 6.54
N ILE A 25 -3.34 11.10 7.79
CA ILE A 25 -4.04 11.98 8.73
C ILE A 25 -3.06 12.92 9.42
N GLN A 26 -2.04 12.39 10.09
CA GLN A 26 -1.12 13.21 10.86
C GLN A 26 -0.18 14.02 9.98
N GLU A 27 0.39 13.42 8.96
CA GLU A 27 1.39 14.08 8.10
C GLU A 27 0.74 14.91 7.00
N GLN A 28 -0.24 14.36 6.27
CA GLN A 28 -0.85 15.03 5.12
C GLN A 28 -2.12 15.81 5.45
N GLY A 29 -2.63 15.68 6.67
CA GLY A 29 -3.79 16.45 7.11
C GLY A 29 -5.12 16.03 6.51
N ILE A 30 -5.22 14.81 5.98
CA ILE A 30 -6.48 14.29 5.47
C ILE A 30 -7.43 14.05 6.65
N ALA A 31 -8.69 14.47 6.52
CA ALA A 31 -9.69 14.29 7.55
C ALA A 31 -9.91 12.78 7.79
N PRO A 32 -10.03 12.34 9.05
CA PRO A 32 -10.24 10.91 9.33
C PRO A 32 -11.42 10.32 8.58
N GLU A 33 -12.53 11.04 8.47
CA GLU A 33 -13.71 10.57 7.76
C GLU A 33 -13.50 10.40 6.26
N ASP A 34 -12.47 11.03 5.69
CA ASP A 34 -12.12 10.90 4.28
C ASP A 34 -11.12 9.76 4.04
N GLU A 35 -10.36 9.38 5.07
CA GLU A 35 -9.38 8.30 4.94
C GLU A 35 -10.03 6.92 5.00
N TRP A 36 -10.98 6.72 5.91
CA TRP A 36 -11.60 5.42 6.13
C TRP A 36 -12.81 5.24 5.24
N ASP A 37 -12.90 4.10 4.57
CA ASP A 37 -14.02 3.80 3.67
C ASP A 37 -14.39 2.30 3.74
N ASP A 38 -15.48 1.94 3.09
CA ASP A 38 -15.98 0.56 3.12
C ASP A 38 -15.17 -0.38 2.22
N PHE A 39 -14.32 0.15 1.36
CA PHE A 39 -13.51 -0.67 0.46
C PHE A 39 -12.44 -1.47 1.18
N ASP A 40 -12.04 -1.05 2.38
CA ASP A 40 -11.05 -1.80 3.16
C ASP A 40 -11.48 -3.22 3.45
N ALA A 41 -12.77 -3.45 3.67
CA ALA A 41 -13.28 -4.77 4.02
C ALA A 41 -13.14 -5.78 2.87
N THR A 42 -13.11 -5.32 1.62
CA THR A 42 -13.03 -6.19 0.44
C THR A 42 -11.67 -6.18 -0.23
N ALA A 43 -10.76 -5.32 0.20
CA ALA A 43 -9.44 -5.16 -0.40
C ALA A 43 -8.47 -6.23 0.11
N VAL A 44 -7.44 -6.50 -0.69
CA VAL A 44 -6.26 -7.21 -0.20
C VAL A 44 -5.30 -6.15 0.33
N HIS A 45 -4.82 -6.33 1.55
CA HIS A 45 -3.90 -5.41 2.19
C HIS A 45 -2.49 -5.97 2.19
N PHE A 46 -1.51 -5.08 1.99
CA PHE A 46 -0.10 -5.44 1.99
C PHE A 46 0.57 -4.65 3.12
N MET A 47 1.42 -5.35 3.87
CA MET A 47 2.17 -4.73 4.96
C MET A 47 3.65 -5.04 4.81
N VAL A 48 4.49 -4.05 5.11
CA VAL A 48 5.93 -4.24 5.22
C VAL A 48 6.32 -4.05 6.67
N TYR A 49 7.11 -4.96 7.20
CA TYR A 49 7.62 -4.92 8.57
C TYR A 49 9.13 -4.87 8.58
N ASP A 50 9.67 -4.03 9.45
CA ASP A 50 11.07 -4.06 9.84
C ASP A 50 11.10 -4.74 11.19
N LYS A 51 11.52 -6.01 11.22
CA LYS A 51 11.36 -6.88 12.39
C LYS A 51 9.86 -7.00 12.69
N GLU A 52 9.40 -6.53 13.83
CA GLU A 52 7.98 -6.58 14.19
C GLU A 52 7.27 -5.23 14.02
N GLN A 53 8.02 -4.21 13.56
CA GLN A 53 7.47 -2.86 13.41
C GLN A 53 6.86 -2.68 12.03
N PRO A 54 5.55 -2.36 11.93
CA PRO A 54 4.96 -2.02 10.63
C PRO A 54 5.53 -0.69 10.15
N ILE A 55 5.95 -0.65 8.88
CA ILE A 55 6.61 0.53 8.31
C ILE A 55 5.98 1.01 7.01
N ALA A 56 5.20 0.18 6.33
CA ALA A 56 4.55 0.56 5.08
C ALA A 56 3.32 -0.29 4.83
N THR A 57 2.40 0.24 4.03
CA THR A 57 1.18 -0.47 3.65
C THR A 57 0.70 -0.05 2.27
N ALA A 58 -0.15 -0.87 1.67
CA ALA A 58 -0.89 -0.56 0.45
C ALA A 58 -2.14 -1.44 0.42
N ARG A 59 -3.11 -1.08 -0.44
CA ARG A 59 -4.28 -1.95 -0.64
C ARG A 59 -4.53 -2.17 -2.14
N LEU A 60 -5.05 -3.34 -2.45
CA LEU A 60 -5.46 -3.72 -3.80
C LEU A 60 -6.96 -3.99 -3.76
N LEU A 61 -7.73 -3.17 -4.46
CA LEU A 61 -9.19 -3.28 -4.50
C LEU A 61 -9.63 -4.36 -5.48
N PRO A 62 -10.86 -4.90 -5.34
CA PRO A 62 -11.37 -5.93 -6.26
C PRO A 62 -11.37 -5.52 -7.73
N GLN A 63 -11.51 -4.23 -8.02
CA GLN A 63 -11.44 -3.72 -9.39
C GLN A 63 -10.00 -3.49 -9.88
N HIS A 64 -9.03 -4.11 -9.26
CA HIS A 64 -7.61 -4.08 -9.59
C HIS A 64 -6.95 -2.72 -9.36
N SER A 65 -7.51 -1.87 -8.52
CA SER A 65 -6.92 -0.57 -8.18
C SER A 65 -6.00 -0.70 -6.99
N VAL A 66 -4.76 -0.22 -7.14
CA VAL A 66 -3.79 -0.12 -6.04
C VAL A 66 -3.86 1.29 -5.47
N GLY A 67 -4.01 1.41 -4.17
CA GLY A 67 -4.07 2.71 -3.52
C GLY A 67 -3.66 2.65 -2.05
N ARG A 68 -3.80 3.77 -1.37
CA ARG A 68 -3.41 3.91 0.04
C ARG A 68 -1.99 3.43 0.29
N VAL A 69 -1.08 3.68 -0.68
CA VAL A 69 0.34 3.35 -0.54
C VAL A 69 0.98 4.36 0.40
N ALA A 70 1.56 3.88 1.47
CA ALA A 70 2.14 4.74 2.49
C ALA A 70 3.38 4.10 3.09
N VAL A 71 4.44 4.90 3.25
CA VAL A 71 5.68 4.51 3.91
C VAL A 71 5.94 5.52 5.02
N LEU A 72 6.23 5.04 6.23
CA LEU A 72 6.58 5.92 7.35
C LEU A 72 7.81 6.75 7.01
N MET A 73 7.79 8.02 7.43
CA MET A 73 8.83 8.99 7.08
C MET A 73 10.26 8.50 7.32
N PRO A 74 10.60 7.90 8.47
CA PRO A 74 11.99 7.46 8.72
C PRO A 74 12.47 6.38 7.75
N TYR A 75 11.55 5.71 7.04
CA TYR A 75 11.89 4.59 6.16
C TYR A 75 11.84 4.98 4.67
N ARG A 76 11.57 6.24 4.37
CA ARG A 76 11.52 6.71 2.98
C ARG A 76 12.92 6.79 2.38
N LYS A 77 13.00 6.77 1.03
CA LYS A 77 14.25 6.83 0.26
C LYS A 77 15.16 5.63 0.50
N GLN A 78 14.58 4.51 0.95
CA GLN A 78 15.32 3.26 1.17
C GLN A 78 14.83 2.14 0.24
N GLY A 79 14.04 2.48 -0.77
CA GLY A 79 13.54 1.51 -1.73
C GLY A 79 12.36 0.67 -1.25
N ILE A 80 11.75 1.02 -0.11
CA ILE A 80 10.65 0.23 0.47
C ILE A 80 9.41 0.29 -0.40
N GLY A 81 9.08 1.46 -0.95
CA GLY A 81 7.94 1.60 -1.86
C GLY A 81 8.11 0.72 -3.10
N LYS A 82 9.32 0.65 -3.64
CA LYS A 82 9.64 -0.19 -4.78
C LYS A 82 9.47 -1.67 -4.46
N ILE A 83 9.97 -2.10 -3.30
CA ILE A 83 9.82 -3.49 -2.84
C ILE A 83 8.35 -3.84 -2.68
N LEU A 84 7.59 -2.95 -2.05
CA LEU A 84 6.16 -3.13 -1.85
C LEU A 84 5.42 -3.25 -3.18
N MET A 85 5.68 -2.35 -4.12
CA MET A 85 5.03 -2.40 -5.44
C MET A 85 5.43 -3.65 -6.20
N GLN A 86 6.68 -4.08 -6.14
CA GLN A 86 7.11 -5.32 -6.77
C GLN A 86 6.36 -6.52 -6.19
N HIS A 87 6.15 -6.53 -4.89
CA HIS A 87 5.39 -7.60 -4.24
C HIS A 87 3.92 -7.62 -4.71
N ILE A 88 3.32 -6.44 -4.88
CA ILE A 88 1.95 -6.33 -5.40
C ILE A 88 1.87 -6.83 -6.84
N ILE A 89 2.85 -6.48 -7.67
CA ILE A 89 2.92 -6.95 -9.06
C ILE A 89 3.02 -8.49 -9.09
N ASP A 90 3.88 -9.06 -8.26
CA ASP A 90 4.04 -10.51 -8.19
C ASP A 90 2.74 -11.19 -7.71
N TYR A 91 2.07 -10.58 -6.74
CA TYR A 91 0.76 -11.06 -6.29
C TYR A 91 -0.24 -11.07 -7.45
N ALA A 92 -0.31 -9.97 -8.20
CA ALA A 92 -1.23 -9.85 -9.32
C ALA A 92 -0.95 -10.92 -10.39
N ARG A 93 0.32 -11.17 -10.70
CA ARG A 93 0.71 -12.20 -11.65
C ARG A 93 0.31 -13.59 -11.18
N ARG A 94 0.55 -13.89 -9.90
CA ARG A 94 0.19 -15.21 -9.35
C ARG A 94 -1.31 -15.45 -9.34
N HIS A 95 -2.10 -14.39 -9.20
CA HIS A 95 -3.55 -14.46 -9.19
C HIS A 95 -4.16 -14.17 -10.57
N LYS A 96 -3.30 -14.04 -11.60
CA LYS A 96 -3.72 -13.88 -13.00
C LYS A 96 -4.59 -12.64 -13.22
N LEU A 97 -4.30 -11.57 -12.50
CA LEU A 97 -4.99 -10.30 -12.73
C LEU A 97 -4.53 -9.71 -14.05
N PRO A 98 -5.46 -9.30 -14.95
CA PRO A 98 -5.07 -8.85 -16.29
C PRO A 98 -4.39 -7.49 -16.32
N TYR A 99 -4.58 -6.67 -15.27
CA TYR A 99 -3.99 -5.33 -15.20
C TYR A 99 -4.05 -4.82 -13.75
N LEU A 100 -3.30 -3.75 -13.50
CA LEU A 100 -3.40 -3.00 -12.25
C LEU A 100 -3.65 -1.54 -12.59
N LYS A 101 -4.54 -0.90 -11.84
CA LYS A 101 -4.78 0.55 -11.91
C LYS A 101 -4.07 1.21 -10.74
N LEU A 102 -3.53 2.41 -10.95
CA LEU A 102 -2.87 3.16 -9.90
C LEU A 102 -3.68 4.40 -9.56
N SER A 103 -3.98 4.57 -8.28
CA SER A 103 -4.54 5.79 -7.70
C SER A 103 -3.40 6.55 -7.06
N ALA A 104 -2.48 7.06 -7.88
CA ALA A 104 -1.28 7.71 -7.38
C ALA A 104 -1.28 9.18 -7.79
N GLN A 105 -0.62 10.01 -6.98
CA GLN A 105 -0.37 11.40 -7.35
C GLN A 105 0.66 11.45 -8.49
N THR A 106 0.62 12.52 -9.27
CA THR A 106 1.44 12.63 -10.47
C THR A 106 2.92 12.35 -10.24
N TYR A 107 3.48 12.83 -9.13
CA TYR A 107 4.90 12.66 -8.87
C TYR A 107 5.30 11.21 -8.56
N VAL A 108 4.38 10.33 -8.19
CA VAL A 108 4.67 8.91 -7.99
C VAL A 108 4.31 8.08 -9.21
N THR A 109 3.57 8.63 -10.17
CA THR A 109 3.19 7.92 -11.40
C THR A 109 4.43 7.47 -12.18
N ALA A 110 5.42 8.35 -12.34
CA ALA A 110 6.67 8.01 -13.04
C ALA A 110 7.40 6.85 -12.37
N PHE A 111 7.38 6.80 -11.03
CA PHE A 111 7.98 5.70 -10.28
C PHE A 111 7.30 4.38 -10.61
N TYR A 112 5.98 4.37 -10.63
CA TYR A 112 5.21 3.15 -10.94
C TYR A 112 5.39 2.73 -12.39
N GLU A 113 5.47 3.67 -13.32
CA GLU A 113 5.74 3.38 -14.73
C GLU A 113 7.08 2.67 -14.90
N ALA A 114 8.10 3.08 -14.14
CA ALA A 114 9.41 2.45 -14.18
C ALA A 114 9.37 0.99 -13.73
N LEU A 115 8.33 0.59 -12.99
CA LEU A 115 8.12 -0.80 -12.58
C LEU A 115 7.25 -1.59 -13.55
N GLY A 116 6.85 -1.00 -14.69
CA GLY A 116 6.05 -1.68 -15.71
C GLY A 116 4.56 -1.43 -15.65
N PHE A 117 4.10 -0.51 -14.83
CA PHE A 117 2.70 -0.09 -14.84
C PHE A 117 2.46 0.93 -15.94
N HIS A 118 1.27 0.91 -16.48
CA HIS A 118 0.89 1.82 -17.57
C HIS A 118 -0.39 2.59 -17.25
#